data_5c7c202f8c459faa5fc78edead4f4d86
#
_entry.id   5c7c202f8c459faa5fc78edead4f4d86
#
_cell.length_a   1.000
_cell.length_b   1.000
_cell.length_c   1.000
_cell.angle_alpha   90.00
_cell.angle_beta   90.00
_cell.angle_gamma   90.00
#
_symmetry.space_group_name_H-M   'P 1'
#
loop_
_entity.id
_entity.type
_entity.pdbx_description
1 polymer ?
#
loop_
_entity_poly.entity_id
_entity_poly.type
_entity_poly.pdbx_seq_one_letter_code
_entity_poly.pdbx_strand_id
1 'polypeptide(L)'
;MKKIIIAFIFLTSCASIQSLDGGDKDTMPPKITSVFPENESLFVKGANIVFNFDEYIKAPKLNDVLIISPSQKIKPSVTVKNKRLSIKLQDSLLENTTYLIQLNGGVLDNNEGNPIDFFNYVFSTGPYIDSLKYKGFIYAYLEETPLENYNIQLYNTIKDSVIFNEKPDYVVRSNKVGFFSFSNLPETQLMVAVFEDLNKNLLYDKDEKIALLKTISTLNNTIDTFYTFENKNTDKYKISLVNNNNPGVLKFKSNRPIKDNIRAQINNTKTNYYLNRYKDTITLYYENFNDSLSVNLLIDTFNFDFKITTFIAKKLALIINKTKSGKKELLINSNQPITFIDDYINVECNNQTINYIKKQINPVTYFIGFNNVVDTVNLIFKPEAIISSYDNLDKADTLLYVVNNKYSNQLKIKVNTRDSINYIAELLQDNKVIQYKYFTNTENIIFKNINPGTYSLRIIYDLNNNQIWDTGDIFNNKKPEYIKLFNAIEIRNNWDKELIINLL
;
A
#
# COMPACT_ATOMS: atom_id res chain seq x y z
N MET A 1 5.01 -85.15 54.97
CA MET A 1 5.64 -84.30 53.88
C MET A 1 4.92 -82.96 53.84
N LYS A 2 5.50 -81.91 54.40
CA LYS A 2 4.96 -80.56 54.40
C LYS A 2 5.42 -79.86 53.10
N LYS A 3 4.49 -79.43 52.26
CA LYS A 3 4.76 -78.60 51.04
C LYS A 3 4.83 -77.13 51.48
N ILE A 4 6.02 -76.52 51.33
CA ILE A 4 6.23 -75.08 51.47
C ILE A 4 5.90 -74.41 50.16
N ILE A 5 4.88 -73.51 50.14
CA ILE A 5 4.54 -72.66 49.02
C ILE A 5 5.29 -71.35 49.25
N ILE A 6 6.28 -71.06 48.37
CA ILE A 6 6.98 -69.78 48.35
C ILE A 6 6.14 -68.83 47.45
N ALA A 7 5.54 -67.82 48.09
CA ALA A 7 4.86 -66.76 47.38
C ALA A 7 5.87 -65.72 46.87
N PHE A 8 5.96 -65.57 45.54
CA PHE A 8 6.83 -64.60 44.87
C PHE A 8 6.04 -63.26 44.77
N ILE A 9 6.41 -62.30 45.63
CA ILE A 9 5.81 -60.94 45.58
C ILE A 9 6.53 -60.14 44.50
N PHE A 10 5.86 -59.90 43.39
CA PHE A 10 6.30 -58.92 42.37
C PHE A 10 6.04 -57.50 42.88
N LEU A 11 7.10 -56.77 43.23
CA LEU A 11 7.06 -55.33 43.46
C LEU A 11 7.11 -54.64 42.12
N THR A 12 5.97 -54.18 41.59
CA THR A 12 5.90 -53.26 40.46
C THR A 12 6.20 -51.88 41.00
N SER A 13 7.43 -51.41 40.82
CA SER A 13 7.80 -50.01 41.05
C SER A 13 7.36 -49.22 39.85
N CYS A 14 6.29 -48.44 39.96
CA CYS A 14 5.97 -47.37 39.02
C CYS A 14 6.94 -46.20 39.28
N ALA A 15 7.97 -46.09 38.47
CA ALA A 15 8.74 -44.85 38.36
C ALA A 15 7.90 -43.85 37.57
N SER A 16 7.34 -42.85 38.24
CA SER A 16 6.79 -41.69 37.55
C SER A 16 7.97 -40.87 36.99
N ILE A 17 8.05 -40.77 35.68
CA ILE A 17 8.94 -39.81 35.02
C ILE A 17 8.34 -38.42 35.29
N GLN A 18 8.81 -37.73 36.34
CA GLN A 18 8.58 -36.31 36.45
C GLN A 18 9.44 -35.66 35.36
N SER A 19 8.77 -35.00 34.40
CA SER A 19 9.44 -34.01 33.56
C SER A 19 10.06 -32.98 34.49
N LEU A 20 11.34 -32.74 34.32
CA LEU A 20 11.99 -31.62 34.98
C LEU A 20 11.33 -30.36 34.41
N ASP A 21 10.41 -29.77 35.15
CA ASP A 21 9.94 -28.42 34.84
C ASP A 21 11.16 -27.52 35.00
N GLY A 22 11.66 -27.02 33.87
CA GLY A 22 12.71 -26.01 33.88
C GLY A 22 12.27 -24.81 34.70
N GLY A 23 13.19 -24.08 35.29
CA GLY A 23 12.91 -22.83 36.00
C GLY A 23 12.16 -21.85 35.10
N ASP A 24 11.67 -20.76 35.68
CA ASP A 24 11.01 -19.68 34.93
C ASP A 24 11.87 -19.24 33.74
N LYS A 25 11.22 -19.06 32.61
CA LYS A 25 11.92 -18.63 31.39
C LYS A 25 12.57 -17.27 31.62
N ASP A 26 13.87 -17.17 31.35
CA ASP A 26 14.57 -15.88 31.41
C ASP A 26 14.02 -14.92 30.36
N THR A 27 13.61 -13.73 30.78
CA THR A 27 13.10 -12.64 29.93
C THR A 27 14.02 -11.44 29.91
N MET A 28 15.16 -11.53 30.60
CA MET A 28 16.11 -10.41 30.67
C MET A 28 16.99 -10.38 29.43
N PRO A 29 17.22 -9.22 28.84
CA PRO A 29 18.17 -9.07 27.73
C PRO A 29 19.62 -9.13 28.24
N PRO A 30 20.57 -9.53 27.38
CA PRO A 30 22.00 -9.47 27.71
C PRO A 30 22.47 -8.04 27.97
N LYS A 31 23.26 -7.85 29.01
CA LYS A 31 23.79 -6.53 29.41
C LYS A 31 25.24 -6.38 29.01
N ILE A 32 25.58 -5.19 28.48
CA ILE A 32 26.98 -4.83 28.21
C ILE A 32 27.68 -4.55 29.53
N THR A 33 28.73 -5.31 29.83
CA THR A 33 29.56 -5.14 31.03
C THR A 33 30.72 -4.20 30.80
N SER A 34 31.28 -4.19 29.59
CA SER A 34 32.34 -3.27 29.19
C SER A 34 32.41 -3.14 27.65
N VAL A 35 32.94 -2.05 27.19
CA VAL A 35 33.24 -1.84 25.76
C VAL A 35 34.67 -1.27 25.63
N PHE A 36 35.34 -1.68 24.57
CA PHE A 36 36.68 -1.14 24.26
C PHE A 36 36.76 -0.72 22.77
N PRO A 37 37.22 0.50 22.48
CA PRO A 37 37.49 1.60 23.42
C PRO A 37 36.27 1.92 24.28
N GLU A 38 36.44 2.58 25.42
CA GLU A 38 35.33 2.98 26.29
C GLU A 38 34.33 3.87 25.55
N ASN A 39 33.06 3.82 25.93
CA ASN A 39 32.07 4.73 25.37
C ASN A 39 32.48 6.18 25.60
N GLU A 40 32.23 7.04 24.60
CA GLU A 40 32.63 8.45 24.60
C GLU A 40 34.17 8.74 24.61
N SER A 41 34.97 7.72 24.21
CA SER A 41 36.42 7.91 24.05
C SER A 41 36.77 8.91 22.96
N LEU A 42 37.80 9.70 23.19
CA LEU A 42 38.33 10.66 22.25
C LEU A 42 39.67 10.16 21.65
N PHE A 43 40.08 10.74 20.51
CA PHE A 43 41.33 10.43 19.82
C PHE A 43 41.49 8.94 19.49
N VAL A 44 40.36 8.24 19.23
CA VAL A 44 40.37 6.82 18.88
C VAL A 44 41.02 6.63 17.51
N LYS A 45 42.06 5.79 17.46
CA LYS A 45 42.82 5.46 16.23
C LYS A 45 42.49 4.06 15.69
N GLY A 46 41.91 3.20 16.53
CA GLY A 46 41.66 1.81 16.20
C GLY A 46 40.22 1.61 15.69
N ALA A 47 40.08 0.88 14.60
CA ALA A 47 38.80 0.57 13.99
C ALA A 47 38.11 -0.70 14.54
N ASN A 48 38.60 -1.26 15.65
CA ASN A 48 38.06 -2.49 16.25
C ASN A 48 37.38 -2.18 17.60
N ILE A 49 36.07 -2.39 17.66
CA ILE A 49 35.24 -2.14 18.83
C ILE A 49 34.83 -3.49 19.40
N VAL A 50 35.03 -3.67 20.72
CA VAL A 50 34.76 -4.93 21.42
C VAL A 50 33.78 -4.69 22.56
N PHE A 51 32.64 -5.35 22.52
CA PHE A 51 31.61 -5.36 23.57
C PHE A 51 31.72 -6.66 24.34
N ASN A 52 31.73 -6.63 25.68
CA ASN A 52 31.65 -7.76 26.55
C ASN A 52 30.28 -7.75 27.24
N PHE A 53 29.68 -8.93 27.38
CA PHE A 53 28.36 -9.12 27.95
C PHE A 53 28.44 -9.96 29.25
N ASP A 54 27.40 -9.88 30.07
CA ASP A 54 27.24 -10.66 31.30
C ASP A 54 26.93 -12.13 31.00
N GLU A 55 26.39 -12.45 29.84
CA GLU A 55 25.98 -13.80 29.43
C GLU A 55 26.43 -14.15 28.00
N TYR A 56 26.18 -15.41 27.57
CA TYR A 56 26.46 -15.87 26.22
C TYR A 56 25.48 -15.24 25.19
N ILE A 57 26.03 -14.73 24.10
CA ILE A 57 25.27 -14.01 23.09
C ILE A 57 25.34 -14.68 21.71
N LYS A 58 24.34 -14.38 20.88
CA LYS A 58 24.31 -14.63 19.43
C LYS A 58 23.85 -13.39 18.69
N ALA A 59 24.27 -13.23 17.43
CA ALA A 59 23.92 -12.04 16.63
C ALA A 59 23.68 -12.40 15.16
N PRO A 60 22.71 -13.28 14.87
CA PRO A 60 22.53 -13.85 13.53
C PRO A 60 22.07 -12.82 12.49
N LYS A 61 21.42 -11.76 12.91
CA LYS A 61 20.87 -10.69 12.05
C LYS A 61 21.48 -9.31 12.31
N LEU A 62 22.60 -9.23 13.04
CA LEU A 62 23.17 -7.94 13.41
C LEU A 62 23.54 -7.10 12.18
N ASN A 63 24.09 -7.72 11.13
CA ASN A 63 24.45 -7.01 9.90
C ASN A 63 23.27 -6.34 9.19
N ASP A 64 22.02 -6.77 9.46
CA ASP A 64 20.82 -6.21 8.85
C ASP A 64 20.27 -4.98 9.63
N VAL A 65 20.65 -4.85 10.89
CA VAL A 65 20.13 -3.82 11.80
C VAL A 65 21.22 -2.91 12.39
N LEU A 66 22.49 -3.27 12.21
CA LEU A 66 23.65 -2.48 12.63
C LEU A 66 23.71 -1.17 11.85
N ILE A 67 23.63 -0.08 12.55
CA ILE A 67 23.81 1.27 11.98
C ILE A 67 25.12 1.85 12.48
N ILE A 68 25.93 2.34 11.55
CA ILE A 68 27.18 3.03 11.82
C ILE A 68 27.13 4.38 11.13
N SER A 69 27.33 5.44 11.87
CA SER A 69 27.34 6.82 11.37
C SER A 69 28.65 7.51 11.74
N PRO A 70 29.35 8.14 10.80
CA PRO A 70 29.10 8.15 9.36
C PRO A 70 29.12 6.74 8.75
N SER A 71 28.36 6.53 7.67
CA SER A 71 28.21 5.22 7.06
C SER A 71 29.52 4.72 6.45
N GLN A 72 29.69 3.40 6.44
CA GLN A 72 30.86 2.73 5.92
C GLN A 72 30.65 2.32 4.46
N LYS A 73 31.64 2.55 3.58
CA LYS A 73 31.63 2.07 2.19
C LYS A 73 31.75 0.54 2.16
N ILE A 74 32.63 0.01 2.98
CA ILE A 74 32.86 -1.43 3.14
C ILE A 74 32.12 -1.91 4.38
N LYS A 75 31.34 -3.01 4.26
CA LYS A 75 30.63 -3.57 5.40
C LYS A 75 31.58 -3.93 6.54
N PRO A 76 31.25 -3.63 7.81
CA PRO A 76 32.06 -3.99 8.94
C PRO A 76 32.13 -5.52 9.10
N SER A 77 33.23 -6.01 9.65
CA SER A 77 33.35 -7.42 10.05
C SER A 77 32.82 -7.58 11.46
N VAL A 78 31.82 -8.43 11.62
CA VAL A 78 31.18 -8.75 12.91
C VAL A 78 31.57 -10.17 13.33
N THR A 79 32.08 -10.32 14.54
CA THR A 79 32.44 -11.63 15.12
C THR A 79 31.86 -11.77 16.51
N VAL A 80 31.17 -12.87 16.76
CA VAL A 80 30.64 -13.24 18.08
C VAL A 80 31.41 -14.45 18.61
N LYS A 81 31.92 -14.37 19.84
CA LYS A 81 32.55 -15.49 20.52
C LYS A 81 32.17 -15.46 22.01
N ASN A 82 31.37 -16.45 22.42
CA ASN A 82 30.89 -16.56 23.81
C ASN A 82 30.13 -15.28 24.24
N LYS A 83 30.71 -14.55 25.20
CA LYS A 83 30.17 -13.29 25.76
C LYS A 83 30.72 -12.04 25.09
N ARG A 84 31.37 -12.16 23.94
CA ARG A 84 32.07 -11.08 23.27
C ARG A 84 31.55 -10.87 21.87
N LEU A 85 31.23 -9.61 21.52
CA LEU A 85 30.98 -9.12 20.19
C LEU A 85 32.14 -8.22 19.77
N SER A 86 32.74 -8.47 18.61
CA SER A 86 33.74 -7.60 17.98
C SER A 86 33.20 -7.04 16.67
N ILE A 87 33.25 -5.74 16.52
CA ILE A 87 32.89 -5.02 15.28
C ILE A 87 34.14 -4.33 14.77
N LYS A 88 34.64 -4.74 13.62
CA LYS A 88 35.80 -4.12 12.98
C LYS A 88 35.33 -3.31 11.77
N LEU A 89 35.52 -2.01 11.82
CA LEU A 89 35.31 -1.11 10.68
C LEU A 89 36.38 -1.41 9.62
N GLN A 90 35.96 -1.53 8.37
CA GLN A 90 36.88 -1.88 7.28
C GLN A 90 37.47 -0.64 6.58
N ASP A 91 36.71 0.46 6.61
CA ASP A 91 37.16 1.74 6.09
C ASP A 91 38.14 2.42 7.08
N SER A 92 39.02 3.25 6.56
CA SER A 92 39.82 4.14 7.39
C SER A 92 38.92 5.11 8.13
N LEU A 93 39.18 5.32 9.41
CA LEU A 93 38.45 6.30 10.19
C LEU A 93 38.77 7.73 9.67
N LEU A 94 37.71 8.53 9.51
CA LEU A 94 37.85 9.94 9.18
C LEU A 94 38.41 10.69 10.36
N GLU A 95 39.23 11.70 10.11
CA GLU A 95 39.83 12.56 11.15
C GLU A 95 38.76 13.50 11.75
N ASN A 96 38.93 13.86 13.02
CA ASN A 96 38.06 14.79 13.75
C ASN A 96 36.55 14.48 13.59
N THR A 97 36.18 13.19 13.63
CA THR A 97 34.85 12.72 13.33
C THR A 97 34.28 11.93 14.50
N THR A 98 33.04 12.22 14.85
CA THR A 98 32.26 11.46 15.81
C THR A 98 31.61 10.26 15.13
N TYR A 99 31.84 9.09 15.66
CA TYR A 99 31.22 7.83 15.21
C TYR A 99 30.13 7.38 16.19
N LEU A 100 28.98 7.01 15.65
CA LEU A 100 27.89 6.39 16.39
C LEU A 100 27.63 4.98 15.86
N ILE A 101 27.61 3.99 16.74
CA ILE A 101 27.29 2.60 16.43
C ILE A 101 26.04 2.19 17.21
N GLN A 102 25.00 1.73 16.52
CA GLN A 102 23.71 1.31 17.09
C GLN A 102 23.48 -0.17 16.83
N LEU A 103 23.31 -0.95 17.88
CA LEU A 103 23.10 -2.40 17.80
C LEU A 103 21.64 -2.81 17.50
N ASN A 104 20.68 -1.93 17.74
CA ASN A 104 19.26 -2.01 17.35
C ASN A 104 18.62 -3.40 17.60
N GLY A 105 18.84 -4.01 18.75
CA GLY A 105 18.30 -5.33 19.09
C GLY A 105 18.90 -6.50 18.29
N GLY A 106 20.00 -6.27 17.55
CA GLY A 106 20.65 -7.30 16.73
C GLY A 106 21.48 -8.31 17.50
N VAL A 107 21.72 -8.07 18.80
CA VAL A 107 22.38 -8.99 19.72
C VAL A 107 21.31 -9.63 20.60
N LEU A 108 21.35 -10.93 20.73
CA LEU A 108 20.38 -11.74 21.49
C LEU A 108 21.14 -12.56 22.52
N ASP A 109 20.51 -12.87 23.65
CA ASP A 109 21.02 -13.98 24.50
C ASP A 109 21.02 -15.30 23.71
N ASN A 110 21.91 -16.21 24.11
CA ASN A 110 22.11 -17.44 23.37
C ASN A 110 20.96 -18.44 23.55
N ASN A 111 20.30 -18.46 24.71
CA ASN A 111 19.32 -19.45 25.09
C ASN A 111 17.91 -19.06 24.63
N GLU A 112 17.33 -18.05 25.23
CA GLU A 112 15.94 -17.64 25.05
C GLU A 112 15.75 -16.74 23.82
N GLY A 113 16.80 -16.00 23.40
CA GLY A 113 16.78 -15.11 22.26
C GLY A 113 16.23 -13.73 22.59
N ASN A 114 16.32 -13.27 23.85
CA ASN A 114 15.92 -11.93 24.24
C ASN A 114 16.86 -10.91 23.60
N PRO A 115 16.34 -9.90 22.88
CA PRO A 115 17.19 -8.91 22.23
C PRO A 115 17.74 -7.90 23.22
N ILE A 116 18.97 -7.45 23.00
CA ILE A 116 19.55 -6.31 23.73
C ILE A 116 18.66 -5.09 23.61
N ASP A 117 18.53 -4.31 24.66
CA ASP A 117 17.91 -3.00 24.63
C ASP A 117 18.62 -2.05 23.67
N PHE A 118 17.97 -0.94 23.35
CA PHE A 118 18.54 0.08 22.51
C PHE A 118 19.84 0.62 23.14
N PHE A 119 20.97 0.45 22.42
CA PHE A 119 22.28 0.89 22.88
C PHE A 119 23.00 1.68 21.78
N ASN A 120 23.44 2.88 22.13
CA ASN A 120 24.29 3.74 21.32
C ASN A 120 25.70 3.73 21.86
N TYR A 121 26.65 3.30 21.05
CA TYR A 121 28.06 3.44 21.32
C TYR A 121 28.63 4.59 20.51
N VAL A 122 29.31 5.52 21.17
CA VAL A 122 29.85 6.74 20.57
C VAL A 122 31.34 6.85 20.85
N PHE A 123 32.12 7.27 19.88
CA PHE A 123 33.53 7.66 20.05
C PHE A 123 33.90 8.74 19.05
N SER A 124 34.99 9.42 19.28
CA SER A 124 35.51 10.40 18.35
C SER A 124 36.99 10.13 18.03
N THR A 125 37.37 10.37 16.78
CA THR A 125 38.78 10.40 16.35
C THR A 125 39.44 11.74 16.64
N GLY A 126 38.65 12.74 16.99
CA GLY A 126 39.06 14.10 17.35
C GLY A 126 39.00 14.40 18.84
N PRO A 127 39.16 15.69 19.19
CA PRO A 127 39.23 16.15 20.59
C PRO A 127 37.87 16.35 21.26
N TYR A 128 36.75 16.15 20.55
CA TYR A 128 35.40 16.31 21.09
C TYR A 128 34.45 15.34 20.42
N ILE A 129 33.27 15.15 21.04
CA ILE A 129 32.15 14.44 20.50
C ILE A 129 31.10 15.46 20.10
N ASP A 130 30.62 15.35 18.86
CA ASP A 130 29.49 16.16 18.35
C ASP A 130 28.23 15.88 19.15
N SER A 131 27.41 16.91 19.39
CA SER A 131 26.25 16.80 20.28
C SER A 131 24.92 17.26 19.64
N LEU A 132 24.98 17.76 18.40
CA LEU A 132 23.77 18.26 17.75
C LEU A 132 22.81 17.14 17.39
N LYS A 133 21.53 17.48 17.31
CA LYS A 133 20.44 16.53 17.07
C LYS A 133 19.53 17.03 15.97
N TYR A 134 18.99 16.09 15.22
CA TYR A 134 17.93 16.38 14.25
C TYR A 134 16.81 15.36 14.41
N LYS A 135 15.56 15.80 14.48
CA LYS A 135 14.40 14.95 14.74
C LYS A 135 13.17 15.38 13.97
N GLY A 136 12.24 14.48 13.81
CA GLY A 136 10.99 14.77 13.11
C GLY A 136 10.04 13.60 13.06
N PHE A 137 9.04 13.76 12.21
CA PHE A 137 7.99 12.76 11.98
C PHE A 137 7.80 12.50 10.48
N ILE A 138 7.35 11.29 10.16
CA ILE A 138 7.06 10.85 8.79
C ILE A 138 5.64 10.34 8.72
N TYR A 139 4.91 10.82 7.72
CA TYR A 139 3.53 10.43 7.44
C TYR A 139 3.33 10.06 5.97
N ALA A 140 2.40 9.16 5.70
CA ALA A 140 1.86 8.96 4.36
C ALA A 140 1.06 10.22 3.94
N TYR A 141 1.26 10.71 2.71
CA TYR A 141 0.63 11.95 2.28
C TYR A 141 -0.89 11.83 2.17
N LEU A 142 -1.39 10.73 1.58
CA LEU A 142 -2.82 10.55 1.31
C LEU A 142 -3.64 10.11 2.54
N GLU A 143 -3.03 9.35 3.43
CA GLU A 143 -3.68 8.76 4.59
C GLU A 143 -3.43 9.53 5.88
N GLU A 144 -2.45 10.44 5.87
CA GLU A 144 -1.95 11.16 7.06
C GLU A 144 -1.59 10.22 8.23
N THR A 145 -1.24 8.97 7.91
CA THR A 145 -0.87 7.95 8.90
C THR A 145 0.64 7.94 9.12
N PRO A 146 1.10 7.73 10.37
CA PRO A 146 2.52 7.62 10.66
C PRO A 146 3.12 6.39 9.97
N LEU A 147 4.38 6.52 9.54
CA LEU A 147 5.09 5.48 8.80
C LEU A 147 6.24 4.91 9.64
N GLU A 148 6.22 3.59 9.83
CA GLU A 148 7.26 2.83 10.53
C GLU A 148 8.29 2.28 9.55
N ASN A 149 9.55 2.19 9.98
CA ASN A 149 10.69 1.59 9.24
C ASN A 149 11.07 2.30 7.92
N TYR A 150 10.67 3.55 7.73
CA TYR A 150 11.16 4.38 6.64
C TYR A 150 12.59 4.83 6.93
N ASN A 151 13.43 4.90 5.89
CA ASN A 151 14.78 5.42 6.02
C ASN A 151 14.77 6.95 5.96
N ILE A 152 15.40 7.56 6.94
CA ILE A 152 15.78 8.96 6.94
C ILE A 152 17.29 9.00 6.76
N GLN A 153 17.71 9.66 5.71
CA GLN A 153 19.10 9.71 5.28
C GLN A 153 19.60 11.15 5.24
N LEU A 154 20.82 11.36 5.74
CA LEU A 154 21.48 12.66 5.69
C LEU A 154 22.74 12.55 4.85
N TYR A 155 22.95 13.55 4.00
CA TYR A 155 24.09 13.63 3.09
C TYR A 155 24.82 14.94 3.27
N ASN A 156 26.16 14.90 3.33
CA ASN A 156 27.03 16.08 3.26
C ASN A 156 26.97 16.70 1.85
N THR A 157 26.73 15.89 0.83
CA THR A 157 26.60 16.36 -0.55
C THR A 157 25.19 16.89 -0.79
N ILE A 158 25.06 18.19 -1.05
CA ILE A 158 23.77 18.85 -1.32
C ILE A 158 23.52 18.81 -2.84
N LYS A 159 23.09 17.65 -3.35
CA LYS A 159 22.69 17.43 -4.75
C LYS A 159 21.59 16.36 -4.80
N ASP A 160 20.50 16.65 -5.49
CA ASP A 160 19.35 15.72 -5.58
C ASP A 160 19.71 14.34 -6.15
N SER A 161 20.75 14.29 -7.01
CA SER A 161 21.18 13.03 -7.63
C SER A 161 21.94 12.08 -6.69
N VAL A 162 22.37 12.54 -5.52
CA VAL A 162 23.18 11.71 -4.59
C VAL A 162 22.39 10.50 -4.10
N ILE A 163 21.08 10.63 -3.89
CA ILE A 163 20.21 9.57 -3.39
C ILE A 163 20.17 8.32 -4.29
N PHE A 164 20.54 8.43 -5.56
CA PHE A 164 20.54 7.33 -6.53
C PHE A 164 21.86 6.56 -6.60
N ASN A 165 22.96 7.19 -6.20
CA ASN A 165 24.30 6.69 -6.54
C ASN A 165 25.23 6.56 -5.33
N GLU A 166 24.92 7.25 -4.24
CA GLU A 166 25.79 7.30 -3.06
C GLU A 166 25.02 6.88 -1.82
N LYS A 167 25.67 6.15 -0.93
CA LYS A 167 25.12 5.85 0.38
C LYS A 167 25.12 7.11 1.24
N PRO A 168 24.14 7.26 2.16
CA PRO A 168 24.06 8.40 3.06
C PRO A 168 25.24 8.43 4.03
N ASP A 169 25.61 9.62 4.52
CA ASP A 169 26.57 9.77 5.62
C ASP A 169 25.95 9.31 6.95
N TYR A 170 24.67 9.63 7.17
CA TYR A 170 23.94 9.22 8.37
C TYR A 170 22.59 8.64 7.98
N VAL A 171 22.15 7.58 8.69
CA VAL A 171 20.86 6.95 8.48
C VAL A 171 20.21 6.54 9.79
N VAL A 172 18.91 6.77 9.90
CA VAL A 172 18.05 6.23 10.97
C VAL A 172 16.75 5.74 10.38
N ARG A 173 15.98 4.98 11.15
CA ARG A 173 14.64 4.54 10.75
C ARG A 173 13.58 5.12 11.66
N SER A 174 12.42 5.38 11.09
CA SER A 174 11.24 5.81 11.84
C SER A 174 10.67 4.67 12.70
N ASN A 175 10.13 5.01 13.85
CA ASN A 175 9.43 4.08 14.74
C ASN A 175 7.92 3.99 14.40
N LYS A 176 7.14 3.24 15.19
CA LYS A 176 5.70 2.99 15.00
C LYS A 176 4.83 4.25 14.95
N VAL A 177 5.28 5.34 15.56
CA VAL A 177 4.56 6.64 15.51
C VAL A 177 5.14 7.59 14.46
N GLY A 178 5.99 7.07 13.56
CA GLY A 178 6.65 7.85 12.52
C GLY A 178 7.78 8.73 13.01
N PHE A 179 8.16 8.68 14.29
CA PHE A 179 9.20 9.52 14.86
C PHE A 179 10.59 9.00 14.49
N PHE A 180 11.50 9.93 14.18
CA PHE A 180 12.94 9.68 14.00
C PHE A 180 13.79 10.69 14.78
N SER A 181 15.01 10.29 15.10
CA SER A 181 15.97 11.16 15.77
C SER A 181 17.41 10.77 15.44
N PHE A 182 18.19 11.74 14.95
CA PHE A 182 19.65 11.68 14.89
C PHE A 182 20.23 12.33 16.11
N SER A 183 21.37 11.83 16.55
CA SER A 183 22.20 12.39 17.61
C SER A 183 23.66 12.44 17.14
N ASN A 184 24.48 13.20 17.88
CA ASN A 184 25.91 13.28 17.63
C ASN A 184 26.26 13.77 16.20
N LEU A 185 25.47 14.72 15.69
CA LEU A 185 25.75 15.37 14.41
C LEU A 185 26.70 16.51 14.56
N PRO A 186 27.61 16.69 13.60
CA PRO A 186 28.50 17.88 13.54
C PRO A 186 27.71 19.14 13.16
N GLU A 187 28.30 20.29 13.40
CA GLU A 187 27.77 21.57 12.92
C GLU A 187 28.00 21.71 11.41
N THR A 188 26.96 21.47 10.62
CA THR A 188 27.03 21.50 9.16
C THR A 188 25.66 21.67 8.52
N GLN A 189 25.65 21.85 7.20
CA GLN A 189 24.46 21.73 6.38
C GLN A 189 24.38 20.32 5.79
N LEU A 190 23.21 19.72 5.88
CA LEU A 190 22.96 18.37 5.38
C LEU A 190 21.73 18.37 4.49
N MET A 191 21.76 17.56 3.44
CA MET A 191 20.56 17.24 2.68
C MET A 191 19.86 16.05 3.33
N VAL A 192 18.57 16.18 3.53
CA VAL A 192 17.66 15.13 4.09
C VAL A 192 16.90 14.48 2.96
N ALA A 193 16.98 13.17 2.87
CA ALA A 193 16.13 12.34 2.05
C ALA A 193 15.34 11.34 2.93
N VAL A 194 14.06 11.19 2.66
CA VAL A 194 13.17 10.29 3.39
C VAL A 194 12.45 9.42 2.39
N PHE A 195 12.66 8.11 2.41
CA PHE A 195 12.02 7.18 1.49
C PHE A 195 11.88 5.76 2.06
N GLU A 196 11.03 4.99 1.40
CA GLU A 196 10.82 3.57 1.65
C GLU A 196 11.95 2.78 0.96
N ASP A 197 12.83 2.16 1.74
CA ASP A 197 13.95 1.37 1.20
C ASP A 197 13.56 -0.13 1.25
N LEU A 198 12.87 -0.58 0.22
CA LEU A 198 12.28 -1.91 0.16
C LEU A 198 13.34 -3.02 0.02
N ASN A 199 14.40 -2.76 -0.73
CA ASN A 199 15.48 -3.72 -0.98
C ASN A 199 16.68 -3.57 -0.04
N LYS A 200 16.66 -2.57 0.86
CA LYS A 200 17.69 -2.27 1.88
C LYS A 200 19.07 -1.96 1.29
N ASN A 201 19.10 -1.32 0.12
CA ASN A 201 20.34 -0.92 -0.54
C ASN A 201 20.85 0.46 -0.11
N LEU A 202 20.03 1.24 0.62
CA LEU A 202 20.25 2.63 1.04
C LEU A 202 20.32 3.61 -0.12
N LEU A 203 19.82 3.25 -1.29
CA LEU A 203 19.66 4.09 -2.46
C LEU A 203 18.17 4.23 -2.77
N TYR A 204 17.80 5.35 -3.35
CA TYR A 204 16.41 5.55 -3.76
C TYR A 204 16.13 4.87 -5.10
N ASP A 205 15.14 3.98 -5.11
CA ASP A 205 14.61 3.35 -6.30
C ASP A 205 13.26 3.97 -6.71
N LYS A 206 12.99 4.04 -8.02
CA LYS A 206 11.85 4.78 -8.56
C LYS A 206 10.47 4.30 -8.08
N ASP A 207 10.37 3.04 -7.67
CA ASP A 207 9.12 2.43 -7.21
C ASP A 207 8.90 2.62 -5.70
N GLU A 208 9.82 3.29 -5.02
CA GLU A 208 9.75 3.56 -3.60
C GLU A 208 9.07 4.91 -3.34
N LYS A 209 8.31 4.99 -2.26
CA LYS A 209 7.71 6.25 -1.82
C LYS A 209 8.76 7.15 -1.21
N ILE A 210 8.69 8.43 -1.52
CA ILE A 210 9.69 9.43 -1.11
C ILE A 210 9.00 10.72 -0.66
N ALA A 211 9.62 11.44 0.27
CA ALA A 211 9.28 12.83 0.57
C ALA A 211 10.11 13.81 -0.27
N LEU A 212 9.70 15.07 -0.36
CA LEU A 212 10.53 16.11 -0.96
C LEU A 212 11.86 16.23 -0.21
N LEU A 213 12.93 16.37 -0.97
CA LEU A 213 14.25 16.59 -0.42
C LEU A 213 14.31 17.94 0.30
N LYS A 214 15.07 18.02 1.38
CA LYS A 214 15.21 19.23 2.19
C LYS A 214 16.66 19.43 2.60
N THR A 215 17.15 20.65 2.55
CA THR A 215 18.42 21.01 3.17
C THR A 215 18.15 21.59 4.56
N ILE A 216 18.92 21.14 5.53
CA ILE A 216 18.85 21.58 6.92
C ILE A 216 20.21 22.10 7.40
N SER A 217 20.20 22.97 8.41
CA SER A 217 21.36 23.23 9.25
C SER A 217 21.18 22.49 10.57
N THR A 218 22.19 21.76 11.01
CA THR A 218 22.15 21.02 12.28
C THR A 218 22.09 21.93 13.52
N LEU A 219 22.45 23.20 13.37
CA LEU A 219 22.26 24.22 14.42
C LEU A 219 20.77 24.52 14.70
N ASN A 220 19.90 24.30 13.73
CA ASN A 220 18.49 24.58 13.89
C ASN A 220 17.82 23.41 14.62
N ASN A 221 17.49 23.60 15.89
CA ASN A 221 16.78 22.59 16.68
C ASN A 221 15.27 22.57 16.35
N THR A 222 14.93 22.34 15.08
CA THR A 222 13.54 22.24 14.60
C THR A 222 13.06 20.80 14.57
N ILE A 223 11.76 20.62 14.73
CA ILE A 223 11.10 19.33 14.49
C ILE A 223 10.47 19.42 13.11
N ASP A 224 10.95 18.59 12.20
CA ASP A 224 10.43 18.55 10.83
C ASP A 224 9.38 17.47 10.64
N THR A 225 8.45 17.70 9.72
CA THR A 225 7.48 16.72 9.31
C THR A 225 7.62 16.46 7.82
N PHE A 226 7.77 15.19 7.46
CA PHE A 226 7.86 14.72 6.08
C PHE A 226 6.62 13.94 5.70
N TYR A 227 6.13 14.19 4.49
CA TYR A 227 5.02 13.46 3.90
C TYR A 227 5.52 12.72 2.67
N THR A 228 5.43 11.39 2.68
CA THR A 228 5.87 10.56 1.56
C THR A 228 4.75 10.32 0.57
N PHE A 229 5.12 10.26 -0.70
CA PHE A 229 4.23 10.04 -1.83
C PHE A 229 4.93 9.19 -2.89
N GLU A 230 4.17 8.61 -3.80
CA GLU A 230 4.72 8.00 -5.01
C GLU A 230 5.24 9.12 -5.91
N ASN A 231 6.54 9.12 -6.22
CA ASN A 231 7.11 10.15 -7.07
C ASN A 231 6.51 10.09 -8.47
N LYS A 232 6.36 11.27 -9.10
CA LYS A 232 5.85 11.35 -10.46
C LYS A 232 6.68 10.48 -11.41
N ASN A 233 6.02 9.53 -12.06
CA ASN A 233 6.70 8.69 -13.02
C ASN A 233 7.09 9.50 -14.27
N THR A 234 8.38 9.72 -14.44
CA THR A 234 8.97 10.44 -15.59
C THR A 234 9.36 9.51 -16.74
N ASP A 235 9.19 8.20 -16.57
CA ASP A 235 9.48 7.22 -17.63
C ASP A 235 8.64 7.50 -18.87
N LYS A 236 9.15 7.04 -20.02
CA LYS A 236 8.38 7.12 -21.27
C LYS A 236 6.99 6.54 -21.08
N TYR A 237 5.99 7.17 -21.66
CA TYR A 237 4.62 6.68 -21.62
C TYR A 237 4.57 5.27 -22.16
N LYS A 238 4.16 4.33 -21.31
CA LYS A 238 4.08 2.91 -21.62
C LYS A 238 2.67 2.41 -21.38
N ILE A 239 2.20 1.57 -22.29
CA ILE A 239 0.97 0.81 -22.13
C ILE A 239 1.29 -0.66 -22.35
N SER A 240 0.72 -1.51 -21.51
CA SER A 240 0.83 -2.96 -21.62
C SER A 240 -0.54 -3.60 -21.69
N LEU A 241 -0.67 -4.65 -22.47
CA LEU A 241 -1.83 -5.52 -22.43
C LEU A 241 -1.75 -6.38 -21.17
N VAL A 242 -2.74 -6.26 -20.28
CA VAL A 242 -2.75 -6.99 -19.00
C VAL A 242 -3.77 -8.11 -18.97
N ASN A 243 -4.77 -8.10 -19.85
CA ASN A 243 -5.75 -9.17 -19.93
C ASN A 243 -6.39 -9.26 -21.31
N ASN A 244 -6.34 -10.46 -21.92
CA ASN A 244 -7.01 -10.84 -23.15
C ASN A 244 -7.74 -12.21 -23.00
N ASN A 245 -7.99 -12.65 -21.76
CA ASN A 245 -8.52 -14.00 -21.49
C ASN A 245 -10.00 -14.16 -21.81
N ASN A 246 -10.72 -13.07 -22.05
CA ASN A 246 -12.16 -13.10 -22.33
C ASN A 246 -12.39 -12.61 -23.76
N PRO A 247 -13.13 -13.36 -24.59
CA PRO A 247 -13.47 -12.93 -25.94
C PRO A 247 -14.18 -11.57 -25.91
N GLY A 248 -13.85 -10.69 -26.85
CA GLY A 248 -14.46 -9.36 -26.93
C GLY A 248 -14.02 -8.36 -25.87
N VAL A 249 -13.06 -8.67 -25.00
CA VAL A 249 -12.61 -7.81 -23.91
C VAL A 249 -11.08 -7.77 -23.81
N LEU A 250 -10.50 -6.60 -24.03
CA LEU A 250 -9.07 -6.37 -23.83
C LEU A 250 -8.88 -5.33 -22.73
N LYS A 251 -7.95 -5.60 -21.82
CA LYS A 251 -7.57 -4.64 -20.79
C LYS A 251 -6.12 -4.24 -20.95
N PHE A 252 -5.90 -2.94 -21.00
CA PHE A 252 -4.58 -2.33 -21.09
C PHE A 252 -4.32 -1.51 -19.84
N LYS A 253 -3.10 -1.53 -19.35
CA LYS A 253 -2.67 -0.73 -18.21
C LYS A 253 -1.55 0.21 -18.62
N SER A 254 -1.68 1.46 -18.20
CA SER A 254 -0.68 2.50 -18.39
C SER A 254 0.19 2.65 -17.13
N ASN A 255 1.43 3.11 -17.32
CA ASN A 255 2.31 3.49 -16.21
C ASN A 255 1.99 4.87 -15.61
N ARG A 256 0.94 5.53 -16.07
CA ARG A 256 0.44 6.81 -15.53
C ARG A 256 -1.04 6.98 -15.83
N PRO A 257 -1.76 7.87 -15.13
CA PRO A 257 -3.17 8.16 -15.41
C PRO A 257 -3.40 8.58 -16.86
N ILE A 258 -4.50 8.14 -17.43
CA ILE A 258 -4.83 8.33 -18.83
C ILE A 258 -5.80 9.52 -18.98
N LYS A 259 -5.49 10.47 -19.85
CA LYS A 259 -6.35 11.60 -20.20
C LYS A 259 -7.43 11.21 -21.22
N ASP A 260 -8.37 12.11 -21.48
CA ASP A 260 -9.62 11.78 -22.18
C ASP A 260 -9.53 11.49 -23.68
N ASN A 261 -8.45 11.86 -24.36
CA ASN A 261 -8.29 11.67 -25.80
C ASN A 261 -7.77 10.27 -26.15
N ILE A 262 -8.67 9.27 -26.12
CA ILE A 262 -8.33 7.91 -26.49
C ILE A 262 -9.08 7.52 -27.76
N ARG A 263 -8.37 6.97 -28.74
CA ARG A 263 -8.94 6.35 -29.92
C ARG A 263 -8.34 4.96 -30.11
N ALA A 264 -9.14 4.02 -30.58
CA ALA A 264 -8.68 2.69 -30.92
C ALA A 264 -8.98 2.40 -32.41
N GLN A 265 -8.10 1.65 -33.04
CA GLN A 265 -8.34 1.01 -34.32
C GLN A 265 -8.07 -0.47 -34.17
N ILE A 266 -8.93 -1.28 -34.76
CA ILE A 266 -8.82 -2.74 -34.72
C ILE A 266 -8.66 -3.24 -36.16
N ASN A 267 -7.60 -4.01 -36.43
CA ASN A 267 -7.26 -4.52 -37.76
C ASN A 267 -7.27 -3.44 -38.86
N ASN A 268 -6.82 -2.22 -38.53
CA ASN A 268 -6.79 -1.05 -39.41
C ASN A 268 -8.16 -0.66 -39.99
N THR A 269 -9.24 -1.14 -39.42
CA THR A 269 -10.61 -0.84 -39.83
C THR A 269 -11.34 -0.06 -38.76
N LYS A 270 -12.34 0.73 -39.18
CA LYS A 270 -13.27 1.39 -38.26
C LYS A 270 -14.29 0.35 -37.77
N THR A 271 -13.89 -0.49 -36.84
CA THR A 271 -14.77 -1.50 -36.24
C THR A 271 -15.58 -0.85 -35.11
N ASN A 272 -16.80 -1.32 -34.89
CA ASN A 272 -17.56 -0.90 -33.72
C ASN A 272 -16.85 -1.39 -32.47
N TYR A 273 -16.42 -0.45 -31.65
CA TYR A 273 -15.81 -0.72 -30.36
C TYR A 273 -16.34 0.24 -29.31
N TYR A 274 -16.26 -0.20 -28.05
CA TYR A 274 -16.57 0.62 -26.90
C TYR A 274 -15.34 0.70 -26.01
N LEU A 275 -14.96 1.92 -25.61
CA LEU A 275 -13.84 2.16 -24.71
C LEU A 275 -14.36 2.60 -23.35
N ASN A 276 -13.87 1.95 -22.30
CA ASN A 276 -14.05 2.39 -20.93
C ASN A 276 -12.69 2.69 -20.31
N ARG A 277 -12.59 3.82 -19.62
CA ARG A 277 -11.39 4.26 -18.93
C ARG A 277 -11.65 4.33 -17.42
N TYR A 278 -10.71 3.83 -16.64
CA TYR A 278 -10.69 4.04 -15.20
C TYR A 278 -9.25 4.22 -14.73
N LYS A 279 -8.89 5.42 -14.28
CA LYS A 279 -7.54 5.81 -13.83
C LYS A 279 -6.46 5.49 -14.90
N ASP A 280 -5.67 4.46 -14.68
CA ASP A 280 -4.57 3.99 -15.53
C ASP A 280 -4.96 2.82 -16.45
N THR A 281 -6.23 2.43 -16.44
CA THR A 281 -6.72 1.25 -17.14
C THR A 281 -7.69 1.60 -18.25
N ILE A 282 -7.44 1.04 -19.44
CA ILE A 282 -8.34 1.08 -20.59
C ILE A 282 -8.95 -0.29 -20.77
N THR A 283 -10.25 -0.37 -20.90
CA THR A 283 -10.95 -1.58 -21.34
C THR A 283 -11.54 -1.33 -22.71
N LEU A 284 -11.12 -2.12 -23.68
CA LEU A 284 -11.62 -2.11 -25.05
C LEU A 284 -12.55 -3.30 -25.23
N TYR A 285 -13.79 -3.02 -25.61
CA TYR A 285 -14.79 -4.03 -25.98
C TYR A 285 -14.98 -4.03 -27.49
N TYR A 286 -15.07 -5.21 -28.06
CA TYR A 286 -15.18 -5.38 -29.51
C TYR A 286 -16.03 -6.60 -29.88
N GLU A 287 -16.54 -6.63 -31.10
CA GLU A 287 -17.34 -7.72 -31.65
C GLU A 287 -16.66 -8.27 -32.92
N ASN A 288 -16.90 -9.51 -33.24
CA ASN A 288 -16.43 -10.25 -34.43
C ASN A 288 -14.92 -10.45 -34.55
N PHE A 289 -14.46 -11.69 -34.39
CA PHE A 289 -13.04 -12.00 -34.47
C PHE A 289 -12.63 -13.20 -35.26
N ASN A 290 -11.57 -13.00 -36.03
CA ASN A 290 -10.69 -14.00 -36.61
C ASN A 290 -9.45 -14.23 -35.69
N ASP A 291 -8.69 -15.29 -35.94
CA ASP A 291 -7.63 -15.83 -35.08
C ASP A 291 -6.48 -14.86 -34.69
N SER A 292 -6.40 -13.68 -35.24
CA SER A 292 -5.42 -12.66 -34.90
C SER A 292 -6.01 -11.25 -34.90
N LEU A 293 -5.57 -10.45 -33.93
CA LEU A 293 -6.01 -9.10 -33.69
C LEU A 293 -4.84 -8.14 -33.66
N SER A 294 -4.92 -7.08 -34.43
CA SER A 294 -4.04 -5.93 -34.30
C SER A 294 -4.83 -4.76 -33.73
N VAL A 295 -4.37 -4.22 -32.62
CA VAL A 295 -4.99 -3.07 -31.94
C VAL A 295 -4.01 -1.91 -31.93
N ASN A 296 -4.41 -0.79 -32.49
CA ASN A 296 -3.70 0.46 -32.38
C ASN A 296 -4.45 1.37 -31.40
N LEU A 297 -3.78 1.81 -30.34
CA LEU A 297 -4.29 2.77 -29.37
C LEU A 297 -3.60 4.11 -29.55
N LEU A 298 -4.32 5.12 -29.93
CA LEU A 298 -3.87 6.51 -29.93
C LEU A 298 -4.36 7.19 -28.66
N ILE A 299 -3.43 7.64 -27.82
CA ILE A 299 -3.72 8.33 -26.56
C ILE A 299 -2.97 9.65 -26.58
N ASP A 300 -3.71 10.75 -26.63
CA ASP A 300 -3.19 12.09 -26.93
C ASP A 300 -2.39 12.10 -28.27
N THR A 301 -1.06 12.17 -28.20
CA THR A 301 -0.14 12.13 -29.35
C THR A 301 0.65 10.82 -29.44
N PHE A 302 0.44 9.90 -28.50
CA PHE A 302 1.20 8.65 -28.42
C PHE A 302 0.44 7.51 -29.08
N ASN A 303 1.15 6.75 -29.89
CA ASN A 303 0.62 5.61 -30.62
C ASN A 303 1.20 4.30 -30.08
N PHE A 304 0.33 3.31 -29.81
CA PHE A 304 0.70 2.02 -29.27
C PHE A 304 0.08 0.89 -30.08
N ASP A 305 0.93 0.01 -30.62
CA ASP A 305 0.50 -1.11 -31.44
C ASP A 305 0.62 -2.42 -30.67
N PHE A 306 -0.44 -3.22 -30.71
CA PHE A 306 -0.52 -4.52 -30.09
C PHE A 306 -0.93 -5.57 -31.11
N LYS A 307 -0.21 -6.68 -31.15
CA LYS A 307 -0.58 -7.89 -31.91
C LYS A 307 -0.98 -8.98 -30.92
N ILE A 308 -2.22 -9.45 -31.05
CA ILE A 308 -2.80 -10.46 -30.16
C ILE A 308 -3.05 -11.70 -31.01
N THR A 309 -2.33 -12.78 -30.73
CA THR A 309 -2.26 -13.97 -31.58
C THR A 309 -3.05 -15.18 -31.07
N THR A 310 -3.62 -15.10 -29.85
CA THR A 310 -4.35 -16.22 -29.27
C THR A 310 -5.56 -15.77 -28.48
N PHE A 311 -6.72 -16.35 -28.77
CA PHE A 311 -7.93 -16.24 -27.98
C PHE A 311 -8.25 -17.59 -27.37
N ILE A 312 -8.43 -17.63 -26.06
CA ILE A 312 -8.99 -18.79 -25.37
C ILE A 312 -10.49 -18.60 -25.42
N ALA A 313 -11.20 -19.43 -26.17
CA ALA A 313 -12.66 -19.44 -26.16
C ALA A 313 -13.15 -19.83 -24.76
N LYS A 314 -13.84 -18.91 -24.10
CA LYS A 314 -14.47 -19.14 -22.81
C LYS A 314 -15.98 -19.18 -22.99
N LYS A 315 -16.64 -20.08 -22.30
CA LYS A 315 -18.10 -20.08 -22.23
C LYS A 315 -18.62 -18.76 -21.62
N LEU A 316 -19.79 -18.36 -22.09
CA LEU A 316 -20.50 -17.21 -21.52
C LEU A 316 -20.75 -17.46 -20.04
N ALA A 317 -20.28 -16.56 -19.20
CA ALA A 317 -20.49 -16.59 -17.77
C ALA A 317 -21.11 -15.27 -17.30
N LEU A 318 -22.16 -15.37 -16.51
CA LEU A 318 -22.86 -14.24 -15.93
C LEU A 318 -22.52 -14.12 -14.45
N ILE A 319 -22.23 -12.90 -14.01
CA ILE A 319 -22.01 -12.56 -12.62
C ILE A 319 -23.05 -11.51 -12.22
N ILE A 320 -23.85 -11.84 -11.23
CA ILE A 320 -24.87 -10.92 -10.73
C ILE A 320 -24.33 -10.24 -9.48
N ASN A 321 -24.14 -8.97 -9.58
CA ASN A 321 -23.82 -8.14 -8.45
C ASN A 321 -25.08 -7.47 -7.95
N LYS A 322 -25.49 -7.85 -6.72
CA LYS A 322 -26.47 -7.06 -5.96
C LYS A 322 -25.87 -5.66 -5.82
N THR A 323 -26.59 -4.65 -6.28
CA THR A 323 -26.16 -3.28 -5.99
C THR A 323 -26.13 -3.16 -4.46
N LYS A 324 -25.04 -2.63 -3.91
CA LYS A 324 -24.84 -2.47 -2.45
C LYS A 324 -25.90 -1.57 -1.80
N SER A 325 -26.84 -1.08 -2.55
CA SER A 325 -27.70 0.05 -2.21
C SER A 325 -29.08 -0.30 -1.68
N GLY A 326 -29.42 -1.58 -1.49
CA GLY A 326 -30.79 -1.95 -1.09
C GLY A 326 -31.91 -1.48 -2.05
N LYS A 327 -31.51 -0.99 -3.23
CA LYS A 327 -32.46 -0.57 -4.25
C LYS A 327 -32.96 -1.80 -5.01
N LYS A 328 -34.14 -1.66 -5.56
CA LYS A 328 -34.82 -2.56 -6.48
C LYS A 328 -34.06 -2.65 -7.82
N GLU A 329 -32.73 -2.86 -7.75
CA GLU A 329 -31.80 -2.74 -8.87
C GLU A 329 -30.71 -3.81 -8.77
N LEU A 330 -30.35 -4.41 -9.88
CA LEU A 330 -29.23 -5.33 -9.96
C LEU A 330 -28.35 -5.00 -11.18
N LEU A 331 -27.09 -5.39 -11.10
CA LEU A 331 -26.15 -5.34 -12.20
C LEU A 331 -25.85 -6.77 -12.66
N ILE A 332 -26.08 -7.04 -13.92
CA ILE A 332 -25.69 -8.28 -14.58
C ILE A 332 -24.40 -7.97 -15.34
N ASN A 333 -23.32 -8.63 -14.95
CA ASN A 333 -22.03 -8.56 -15.63
C ASN A 333 -21.77 -9.88 -16.35
N SER A 334 -21.14 -9.78 -17.50
CA SER A 334 -20.69 -10.94 -18.27
C SER A 334 -19.18 -10.90 -18.49
N ASN A 335 -18.61 -12.04 -18.80
CA ASN A 335 -17.20 -12.15 -19.18
C ASN A 335 -16.91 -11.74 -20.64
N GLN A 336 -17.93 -11.50 -21.45
CA GLN A 336 -17.84 -11.13 -22.86
C GLN A 336 -18.98 -10.18 -23.22
N PRO A 337 -18.89 -9.38 -24.31
CA PRO A 337 -19.99 -8.52 -24.76
C PRO A 337 -21.26 -9.31 -25.01
N ILE A 338 -22.39 -8.78 -24.51
CA ILE A 338 -23.69 -9.44 -24.59
C ILE A 338 -24.80 -8.50 -25.05
N THR A 339 -25.83 -9.09 -25.60
CA THR A 339 -27.10 -8.45 -25.91
C THR A 339 -28.23 -9.26 -25.29
N PHE A 340 -29.20 -8.59 -24.68
CA PHE A 340 -30.39 -9.20 -24.13
C PHE A 340 -31.52 -9.20 -25.18
N ILE A 341 -32.16 -10.34 -25.37
CA ILE A 341 -33.37 -10.49 -26.19
C ILE A 341 -34.57 -10.44 -25.26
N ASP A 342 -35.33 -9.35 -25.25
CA ASP A 342 -36.38 -9.07 -24.27
C ASP A 342 -37.51 -10.09 -24.30
N ASP A 343 -37.89 -10.62 -25.44
CA ASP A 343 -38.95 -11.61 -25.59
C ASP A 343 -38.64 -12.95 -24.87
N TYR A 344 -37.37 -13.18 -24.54
CA TYR A 344 -36.91 -14.40 -23.87
C TYR A 344 -36.59 -14.17 -22.39
N ILE A 345 -36.89 -12.98 -21.86
CA ILE A 345 -36.68 -12.65 -20.46
C ILE A 345 -38.02 -12.44 -19.78
N ASN A 346 -38.31 -13.24 -18.74
CA ASN A 346 -39.45 -13.02 -17.88
C ASN A 346 -39.01 -12.59 -16.48
N VAL A 347 -39.68 -11.59 -15.92
CA VAL A 347 -39.40 -11.09 -14.57
C VAL A 347 -40.64 -11.24 -13.72
N GLU A 348 -40.56 -12.02 -12.67
CA GLU A 348 -41.68 -12.37 -11.79
C GLU A 348 -41.39 -11.95 -10.34
N CYS A 349 -42.47 -11.45 -9.69
CA CYS A 349 -42.51 -11.23 -8.25
C CYS A 349 -43.77 -11.85 -7.70
N ASN A 350 -43.66 -12.73 -6.71
CA ASN A 350 -44.80 -13.48 -6.15
C ASN A 350 -45.67 -14.19 -7.24
N ASN A 351 -45.02 -14.84 -8.21
CA ASN A 351 -45.63 -15.52 -9.35
C ASN A 351 -46.45 -14.61 -10.28
N GLN A 352 -46.22 -13.30 -10.24
CA GLN A 352 -46.83 -12.36 -11.18
C GLN A 352 -45.74 -11.70 -12.01
N THR A 353 -45.92 -11.61 -13.32
CA THR A 353 -45.02 -10.92 -14.24
C THR A 353 -45.03 -9.43 -13.92
N ILE A 354 -43.85 -8.85 -13.80
CA ILE A 354 -43.66 -7.43 -13.52
C ILE A 354 -42.86 -6.76 -14.62
N ASN A 355 -43.09 -5.44 -14.79
CA ASN A 355 -42.28 -4.62 -15.68
C ASN A 355 -40.94 -4.30 -15.04
N TYR A 356 -39.92 -4.27 -15.87
CA TYR A 356 -38.56 -3.91 -15.46
C TYR A 356 -37.98 -2.86 -16.39
N ILE A 357 -36.97 -2.16 -15.92
CA ILE A 357 -36.16 -1.18 -16.69
C ILE A 357 -34.82 -1.83 -16.99
N LYS A 358 -34.44 -1.88 -18.27
CA LYS A 358 -33.14 -2.36 -18.72
C LYS A 358 -32.31 -1.21 -19.25
N LYS A 359 -31.08 -1.09 -18.81
CA LYS A 359 -30.11 -0.10 -19.33
C LYS A 359 -28.75 -0.76 -19.49
N GLN A 360 -28.22 -0.70 -20.70
CA GLN A 360 -26.83 -1.09 -20.93
C GLN A 360 -25.89 0.02 -20.42
N ILE A 361 -24.97 -0.34 -19.52
CA ILE A 361 -23.95 0.55 -18.98
C ILE A 361 -22.70 0.52 -19.87
N ASN A 362 -22.31 -0.69 -20.25
CA ASN A 362 -21.23 -0.98 -21.19
C ASN A 362 -21.51 -2.36 -21.82
N PRO A 363 -20.75 -2.81 -22.83
CA PRO A 363 -21.05 -4.06 -23.54
C PRO A 363 -21.11 -5.33 -22.68
N VAL A 364 -20.53 -5.32 -21.50
CA VAL A 364 -20.55 -6.48 -20.56
C VAL A 364 -21.36 -6.23 -19.29
N THR A 365 -22.04 -5.09 -19.17
CA THR A 365 -22.75 -4.73 -17.94
C THR A 365 -24.10 -4.14 -18.25
N TYR A 366 -25.13 -4.77 -17.74
CA TYR A 366 -26.51 -4.30 -17.78
C TYR A 366 -27.03 -3.98 -16.39
N PHE A 367 -27.74 -2.88 -16.31
CA PHE A 367 -28.54 -2.48 -15.17
C PHE A 367 -29.98 -2.97 -15.38
N ILE A 368 -30.56 -3.64 -14.38
CA ILE A 368 -31.95 -4.04 -14.33
C ILE A 368 -32.59 -3.40 -13.10
N GLY A 369 -33.63 -2.60 -13.32
CA GLY A 369 -34.38 -1.91 -12.26
C GLY A 369 -35.81 -2.40 -12.20
N PHE A 370 -36.40 -2.49 -11.01
CA PHE A 370 -37.75 -2.95 -10.77
C PHE A 370 -38.60 -1.86 -10.13
N ASN A 371 -39.79 -1.65 -10.64
CA ASN A 371 -40.76 -0.72 -10.04
C ASN A 371 -41.68 -1.50 -9.09
N ASN A 372 -41.99 -0.91 -7.91
CA ASN A 372 -42.99 -1.40 -6.96
C ASN A 372 -42.80 -2.82 -6.40
N VAL A 373 -41.56 -3.29 -6.30
CA VAL A 373 -41.23 -4.59 -5.73
C VAL A 373 -40.90 -4.46 -4.25
N VAL A 374 -41.44 -5.35 -3.42
CA VAL A 374 -41.20 -5.37 -1.96
C VAL A 374 -40.55 -6.67 -1.49
N ASP A 375 -40.40 -7.66 -2.37
CA ASP A 375 -40.01 -9.02 -2.03
C ASP A 375 -39.00 -9.59 -3.02
N THR A 376 -38.98 -10.88 -3.17
CA THR A 376 -38.10 -11.63 -4.05
C THR A 376 -38.51 -11.50 -5.51
N VAL A 377 -37.57 -11.27 -6.39
CA VAL A 377 -37.75 -11.23 -7.84
C VAL A 377 -37.06 -12.42 -8.48
N ASN A 378 -37.77 -13.13 -9.33
CA ASN A 378 -37.22 -14.16 -10.21
C ASN A 378 -36.98 -13.56 -11.59
N LEU A 379 -35.74 -13.57 -12.05
CA LEU A 379 -35.39 -13.29 -13.45
C LEU A 379 -35.20 -14.63 -14.14
N ILE A 380 -36.07 -14.91 -15.10
CA ILE A 380 -36.10 -16.17 -15.86
C ILE A 380 -35.58 -15.87 -17.25
N PHE A 381 -34.46 -16.47 -17.60
CA PHE A 381 -33.88 -16.40 -18.92
C PHE A 381 -34.21 -17.71 -19.66
N LYS A 382 -34.90 -17.60 -20.80
CA LYS A 382 -35.07 -18.73 -21.72
C LYS A 382 -33.74 -18.96 -22.48
N PRO A 383 -33.53 -20.12 -23.11
CA PRO A 383 -32.40 -20.28 -24.02
C PRO A 383 -32.32 -19.13 -25.02
N GLU A 384 -31.13 -18.68 -25.32
CA GLU A 384 -30.86 -17.55 -26.23
C GLU A 384 -31.35 -16.17 -25.73
N ALA A 385 -31.85 -16.06 -24.50
CA ALA A 385 -32.23 -14.75 -23.91
C ALA A 385 -31.06 -13.80 -23.83
N ILE A 386 -29.84 -14.35 -23.74
CA ILE A 386 -28.58 -13.60 -23.71
C ILE A 386 -27.69 -14.17 -24.79
N ILE A 387 -27.33 -13.33 -25.74
CA ILE A 387 -26.47 -13.69 -26.86
C ILE A 387 -25.15 -12.88 -26.84
N SER A 388 -24.10 -13.52 -27.29
CA SER A 388 -22.81 -12.89 -27.54
C SER A 388 -22.35 -13.29 -28.94
N SER A 389 -21.47 -12.50 -29.55
CA SER A 389 -20.79 -12.87 -30.81
C SER A 389 -19.89 -14.11 -30.68
N TYR A 390 -19.66 -14.58 -29.48
CA TYR A 390 -18.70 -15.67 -29.18
C TYR A 390 -19.36 -16.90 -28.56
N ASP A 391 -20.50 -16.74 -27.90
CA ASP A 391 -21.23 -17.83 -27.24
C ASP A 391 -22.60 -17.33 -26.81
N ASN A 392 -23.58 -18.23 -26.65
CA ASN A 392 -24.93 -17.91 -26.27
C ASN A 392 -25.31 -18.62 -24.98
N LEU A 393 -26.37 -18.15 -24.33
CA LEU A 393 -26.98 -18.86 -23.21
C LEU A 393 -27.77 -20.07 -23.75
N ASP A 394 -27.14 -21.24 -23.76
CA ASP A 394 -27.72 -22.48 -24.33
C ASP A 394 -28.89 -23.07 -23.54
N LYS A 395 -28.96 -22.76 -22.23
CA LYS A 395 -29.94 -23.33 -21.30
C LYS A 395 -30.71 -22.23 -20.60
N ALA A 396 -31.96 -22.51 -20.28
CA ALA A 396 -32.74 -21.66 -19.41
C ALA A 396 -32.03 -21.51 -18.05
N ASP A 397 -31.96 -20.29 -17.56
CA ASP A 397 -31.44 -19.98 -16.24
C ASP A 397 -32.40 -19.10 -15.46
N THR A 398 -32.48 -19.31 -14.15
CA THR A 398 -33.36 -18.53 -13.27
C THR A 398 -32.53 -17.92 -12.16
N LEU A 399 -32.54 -16.59 -12.10
CA LEU A 399 -31.85 -15.83 -11.09
C LEU A 399 -32.81 -15.36 -10.03
N LEU A 400 -32.62 -15.84 -8.80
CA LEU A 400 -33.37 -15.39 -7.64
C LEU A 400 -32.71 -14.13 -7.04
N TYR A 401 -33.45 -13.05 -7.06
CA TYR A 401 -33.01 -11.79 -6.44
C TYR A 401 -33.91 -11.40 -5.28
N VAL A 402 -33.35 -11.38 -4.07
CA VAL A 402 -34.07 -10.93 -2.87
C VAL A 402 -33.88 -9.41 -2.74
N VAL A 403 -34.95 -8.67 -2.81
CA VAL A 403 -34.96 -7.22 -2.59
C VAL A 403 -34.73 -6.97 -1.10
N ASN A 404 -33.53 -6.57 -0.76
CA ASN A 404 -33.18 -6.26 0.61
C ASN A 404 -33.39 -4.76 0.86
N ASN A 405 -34.52 -4.40 1.47
CA ASN A 405 -34.84 -3.00 1.81
C ASN A 405 -34.00 -2.43 2.97
N LYS A 406 -32.90 -3.12 3.32
CA LYS A 406 -32.30 -2.93 4.64
C LYS A 406 -31.61 -1.57 4.86
N TYR A 407 -31.11 -0.86 3.85
CA TYR A 407 -30.36 0.38 4.13
C TYR A 407 -30.42 1.38 2.96
N SER A 408 -30.99 2.54 3.19
CA SER A 408 -30.99 3.68 2.25
C SER A 408 -30.29 4.90 2.81
N ASN A 409 -29.20 4.71 3.59
CA ASN A 409 -28.53 5.81 4.24
C ASN A 409 -27.85 6.74 3.22
N GLN A 410 -27.92 8.03 3.49
CA GLN A 410 -27.24 9.07 2.72
C GLN A 410 -26.30 9.85 3.63
N LEU A 411 -25.15 10.20 3.09
CA LEU A 411 -24.27 11.20 3.67
C LEU A 411 -24.38 12.47 2.83
N LYS A 412 -24.98 13.50 3.41
CA LYS A 412 -25.11 14.83 2.82
C LYS A 412 -24.03 15.73 3.39
N ILE A 413 -23.24 16.34 2.56
CA ILE A 413 -22.13 17.19 2.95
C ILE A 413 -22.31 18.56 2.29
N LYS A 414 -22.51 19.58 3.10
CA LYS A 414 -22.43 20.96 2.63
C LYS A 414 -20.97 21.40 2.70
N VAL A 415 -20.37 21.59 1.55
CA VAL A 415 -18.99 22.06 1.47
C VAL A 415 -19.00 23.54 1.15
N ASN A 416 -18.42 24.34 2.02
CA ASN A 416 -18.23 25.78 1.81
C ASN A 416 -16.79 26.02 1.34
N THR A 417 -16.62 26.64 0.18
CA THR A 417 -15.33 26.99 -0.40
C THR A 417 -15.22 28.50 -0.58
N ARG A 418 -14.00 29.03 -0.60
CA ARG A 418 -13.74 30.43 -0.93
C ARG A 418 -13.22 30.60 -2.35
N ASP A 419 -12.59 29.56 -2.89
CA ASP A 419 -11.90 29.59 -4.17
C ASP A 419 -12.71 28.88 -5.24
N SER A 420 -12.65 29.41 -6.48
CA SER A 420 -13.27 28.78 -7.66
C SER A 420 -12.36 27.76 -8.29
N ILE A 421 -11.93 26.76 -7.51
CA ILE A 421 -11.15 25.62 -8.00
C ILE A 421 -12.01 24.36 -8.05
N ASN A 422 -11.52 23.35 -8.73
CA ASN A 422 -12.18 22.06 -8.76
C ASN A 422 -11.71 21.17 -7.60
N TYR A 423 -12.60 20.34 -7.12
CA TYR A 423 -12.37 19.46 -6.01
C TYR A 423 -12.84 18.04 -6.33
N ILE A 424 -12.18 17.06 -5.72
CA ILE A 424 -12.62 15.67 -5.72
C ILE A 424 -12.94 15.29 -4.27
N ALA A 425 -14.19 14.92 -4.01
CA ALA A 425 -14.60 14.35 -2.74
C ALA A 425 -14.59 12.83 -2.84
N GLU A 426 -13.75 12.16 -2.07
CA GLU A 426 -13.67 10.71 -1.99
C GLU A 426 -14.16 10.23 -0.62
N LEU A 427 -15.17 9.36 -0.62
CA LEU A 427 -15.62 8.65 0.58
C LEU A 427 -14.85 7.34 0.70
N LEU A 428 -14.16 7.15 1.82
CA LEU A 428 -13.29 6.01 2.06
C LEU A 428 -13.83 5.13 3.20
N GLN A 429 -13.58 3.83 3.07
CA GLN A 429 -13.71 2.85 4.16
C GLN A 429 -12.44 1.98 4.14
N ASP A 430 -11.76 1.83 5.26
CA ASP A 430 -10.49 1.10 5.38
C ASP A 430 -9.46 1.54 4.32
N ASN A 431 -9.31 2.85 4.15
CA ASN A 431 -8.45 3.54 3.16
C ASN A 431 -8.78 3.23 1.69
N LYS A 432 -9.90 2.57 1.41
CA LYS A 432 -10.36 2.30 0.03
C LYS A 432 -11.44 3.27 -0.37
N VAL A 433 -11.32 3.86 -1.55
CA VAL A 433 -12.35 4.74 -2.12
C VAL A 433 -13.59 3.92 -2.46
N ILE A 434 -14.70 4.22 -1.79
CA ILE A 434 -16.01 3.59 -2.00
C ILE A 434 -16.84 4.35 -3.05
N GLN A 435 -16.86 5.67 -2.92
CA GLN A 435 -17.54 6.58 -3.85
C GLN A 435 -16.72 7.86 -3.97
N TYR A 436 -16.87 8.56 -5.09
CA TYR A 436 -16.28 9.87 -5.30
C TYR A 436 -17.24 10.81 -6.03
N LYS A 437 -17.02 12.11 -5.89
CA LYS A 437 -17.77 13.20 -6.54
C LYS A 437 -16.81 14.30 -6.93
N TYR A 438 -17.06 14.90 -8.11
CA TYR A 438 -16.40 16.13 -8.54
C TYR A 438 -17.31 17.31 -8.25
N PHE A 439 -16.74 18.42 -7.79
CA PHE A 439 -17.50 19.64 -7.53
C PHE A 439 -16.62 20.88 -7.65
N THR A 440 -17.27 22.02 -7.86
CA THR A 440 -16.66 23.35 -7.89
C THR A 440 -17.48 24.26 -7.02
N ASN A 441 -16.85 25.18 -6.31
CA ASN A 441 -17.53 26.13 -5.43
C ASN A 441 -18.30 25.46 -4.26
N THR A 442 -19.05 26.27 -3.53
CA THR A 442 -19.91 25.77 -2.45
C THR A 442 -21.03 24.90 -3.00
N GLU A 443 -21.06 23.63 -2.62
CA GLU A 443 -22.02 22.66 -3.11
C GLU A 443 -22.50 21.70 -2.01
N ASN A 444 -23.69 21.11 -2.24
CA ASN A 444 -24.21 20.01 -1.45
C ASN A 444 -23.88 18.68 -2.11
N ILE A 445 -22.90 17.97 -1.57
CA ILE A 445 -22.49 16.66 -2.04
C ILE A 445 -23.34 15.60 -1.35
N ILE A 446 -23.89 14.65 -2.12
CA ILE A 446 -24.68 13.55 -1.58
C ILE A 446 -24.05 12.23 -2.01
N PHE A 447 -23.56 11.47 -1.04
CA PHE A 447 -23.23 10.06 -1.19
C PHE A 447 -24.45 9.23 -0.80
N LYS A 448 -24.93 8.40 -1.72
CA LYS A 448 -26.14 7.58 -1.53
C LYS A 448 -25.78 6.13 -1.31
N ASN A 449 -26.70 5.41 -0.67
CA ASN A 449 -26.61 3.97 -0.51
C ASN A 449 -25.35 3.51 0.22
N ILE A 450 -25.10 4.13 1.37
CA ILE A 450 -23.95 3.85 2.22
C ILE A 450 -24.36 2.84 3.29
N ASN A 451 -23.57 1.79 3.46
CA ASN A 451 -23.78 0.84 4.56
C ASN A 451 -23.49 1.50 5.91
N PRO A 452 -24.10 1.04 7.02
CA PRO A 452 -23.66 1.45 8.34
C PRO A 452 -22.19 1.12 8.56
N GLY A 453 -21.47 2.01 9.22
CA GLY A 453 -20.04 1.86 9.47
C GLY A 453 -19.33 3.18 9.67
N THR A 454 -18.02 3.11 9.87
CA THR A 454 -17.15 4.27 10.00
C THR A 454 -16.45 4.55 8.68
N TYR A 455 -16.46 5.81 8.29
CA TYR A 455 -15.92 6.30 7.02
C TYR A 455 -14.95 7.46 7.25
N SER A 456 -14.14 7.71 6.24
CA SER A 456 -13.35 8.94 6.11
C SER A 456 -13.74 9.65 4.82
N LEU A 457 -13.68 10.97 4.83
CA LEU A 457 -13.85 11.79 3.64
C LEU A 457 -12.53 12.49 3.32
N ARG A 458 -12.04 12.31 2.11
CA ARG A 458 -10.87 13.01 1.58
C ARG A 458 -11.31 14.00 0.52
N ILE A 459 -10.96 15.26 0.71
CA ILE A 459 -11.16 16.32 -0.29
C ILE A 459 -9.80 16.62 -0.93
N ILE A 460 -9.71 16.47 -2.23
CA ILE A 460 -8.53 16.76 -3.04
C ILE A 460 -8.77 18.08 -3.76
N TYR A 461 -7.77 18.94 -3.76
CA TYR A 461 -7.76 20.23 -4.46
C TYR A 461 -7.19 20.00 -5.87
N ASP A 462 -8.07 19.74 -6.85
CA ASP A 462 -7.73 19.46 -8.25
C ASP A 462 -7.39 20.78 -8.98
N LEU A 463 -6.14 21.21 -8.83
CA LEU A 463 -5.68 22.52 -9.31
C LEU A 463 -5.58 22.62 -10.84
N ASN A 464 -5.41 21.50 -11.52
CA ASN A 464 -5.26 21.45 -12.98
C ASN A 464 -6.49 20.90 -13.70
N ASN A 465 -7.56 20.62 -12.95
CA ASN A 465 -8.85 20.14 -13.47
C ASN A 465 -8.75 18.84 -14.28
N ASN A 466 -7.92 17.92 -13.85
CA ASN A 466 -7.74 16.64 -14.53
C ASN A 466 -8.55 15.50 -13.90
N GLN A 467 -9.29 15.77 -12.81
CA GLN A 467 -10.17 14.84 -12.09
C GLN A 467 -9.45 13.66 -11.43
N ILE A 468 -8.16 13.78 -11.18
CA ILE A 468 -7.33 12.81 -10.48
C ILE A 468 -6.40 13.57 -9.53
N TRP A 469 -6.05 12.91 -8.43
CA TRP A 469 -5.01 13.44 -7.56
C TRP A 469 -3.64 13.36 -8.24
N ASP A 470 -2.94 14.49 -8.33
CA ASP A 470 -1.58 14.56 -8.83
C ASP A 470 -0.57 14.41 -7.70
N THR A 471 0.28 13.41 -7.84
CA THR A 471 1.40 13.18 -6.93
C THR A 471 2.50 14.22 -7.07
N GLY A 472 3.45 14.23 -6.12
CA GLY A 472 4.60 15.12 -6.16
C GLY A 472 5.64 14.71 -7.20
N ASP A 473 6.60 15.62 -7.40
CA ASP A 473 7.74 15.45 -8.31
C ASP A 473 9.00 15.98 -7.61
N ILE A 474 9.86 15.08 -7.13
CA ILE A 474 11.07 15.44 -6.41
C ILE A 474 12.09 16.17 -7.29
N PHE A 475 12.13 15.85 -8.59
CA PHE A 475 13.07 16.47 -9.54
C PHE A 475 12.74 17.93 -9.85
N ASN A 476 11.44 18.27 -9.80
CA ASN A 476 10.96 19.63 -9.99
C ASN A 476 10.56 20.31 -8.68
N ASN A 477 10.90 19.72 -7.53
CA ASN A 477 10.54 20.18 -6.19
C ASN A 477 9.05 20.54 -6.08
N LYS A 478 8.18 19.73 -6.73
CA LYS A 478 6.74 19.94 -6.77
C LYS A 478 6.05 19.07 -5.72
N LYS A 479 5.30 19.71 -4.81
CA LYS A 479 4.44 19.00 -3.85
C LYS A 479 3.29 18.29 -4.55
N PRO A 480 2.76 17.20 -3.96
CA PRO A 480 1.46 16.65 -4.36
C PRO A 480 0.36 17.71 -4.25
N GLU A 481 -0.75 17.49 -4.95
CA GLU A 481 -1.95 18.30 -4.75
C GLU A 481 -2.43 18.19 -3.31
N TYR A 482 -2.86 19.33 -2.76
CA TYR A 482 -3.27 19.41 -1.38
C TYR A 482 -4.53 18.56 -1.13
N ILE A 483 -4.56 17.90 0.01
CA ILE A 483 -5.70 17.14 0.48
C ILE A 483 -6.15 17.63 1.86
N LYS A 484 -7.42 17.37 2.17
CA LYS A 484 -7.95 17.55 3.52
C LYS A 484 -8.72 16.28 3.91
N LEU A 485 -8.33 15.66 5.00
CA LEU A 485 -8.91 14.41 5.48
C LEU A 485 -9.83 14.66 6.68
N PHE A 486 -11.02 14.06 6.65
CA PHE A 486 -11.99 14.09 7.72
C PHE A 486 -12.28 12.64 8.14
N ASN A 487 -11.86 12.27 9.33
CA ASN A 487 -11.95 10.90 9.84
C ASN A 487 -13.17 10.70 10.75
N ALA A 488 -13.44 9.41 11.05
CA ALA A 488 -14.45 8.99 12.03
C ALA A 488 -15.89 9.47 11.72
N ILE A 489 -16.29 9.44 10.45
CA ILE A 489 -17.67 9.72 10.04
C ILE A 489 -18.49 8.45 10.28
N GLU A 490 -19.25 8.42 11.36
CA GLU A 490 -20.11 7.29 11.70
C GLU A 490 -21.45 7.38 10.95
N ILE A 491 -21.81 6.36 10.19
CA ILE A 491 -23.10 6.18 9.53
C ILE A 491 -23.85 5.07 10.25
N ARG A 492 -25.02 5.43 10.82
CA ARG A 492 -25.89 4.49 11.53
C ARG A 492 -26.97 3.95 10.61
N ASN A 493 -27.51 2.80 10.96
CA ASN A 493 -28.56 2.17 10.20
C ASN A 493 -29.84 3.04 10.14
N ASN A 494 -30.40 3.21 8.94
CA ASN A 494 -31.61 4.00 8.66
C ASN A 494 -31.54 5.46 9.14
N TRP A 495 -30.33 6.04 9.17
CA TRP A 495 -30.11 7.42 9.56
C TRP A 495 -29.25 8.15 8.52
N ASP A 496 -29.83 9.15 7.89
CA ASP A 496 -29.06 10.08 7.03
C ASP A 496 -28.16 10.96 7.88
N LYS A 497 -26.91 11.09 7.50
CA LYS A 497 -25.92 11.94 8.16
C LYS A 497 -25.73 13.22 7.37
N GLU A 498 -25.75 14.34 8.07
CA GLU A 498 -25.45 15.66 7.49
C GLU A 498 -24.15 16.21 8.12
N LEU A 499 -23.28 16.77 7.29
CA LEU A 499 -22.02 17.40 7.70
C LEU A 499 -21.88 18.75 7.02
N ILE A 500 -21.25 19.70 7.71
CA ILE A 500 -20.84 20.98 7.14
C ILE A 500 -19.32 21.05 7.20
N ILE A 501 -18.69 21.29 6.07
CA ILE A 501 -17.24 21.35 5.92
C ILE A 501 -16.85 22.70 5.34
N ASN A 502 -15.89 23.34 5.97
CA ASN A 502 -15.30 24.58 5.48
C ASN A 502 -13.89 24.30 4.94
N LEU A 503 -13.71 24.50 3.65
CA LEU A 503 -12.42 24.48 2.97
C LEU A 503 -11.93 25.94 2.93
N LEU A 504 -11.05 26.28 3.85
CA LEU A 504 -10.52 27.64 4.02
C LEU A 504 -9.08 27.71 3.52
#